data_cfeeb22127e778f64f37cf16aea6c84a
#
_entry.id   cfeeb22127e778f64f37cf16aea6c84a
#
_cell.length_a   1.000
_cell.length_b   1.000
_cell.length_c   1.000
_cell.angle_alpha   90.00
_cell.angle_beta   90.00
_cell.angle_gamma   90.00
#
_symmetry.space_group_name_H-M   'P 1'
#
loop_
_entity.id
_entity.type
_entity.pdbx_description
1 polymer ?
#
loop_
_entity_poly.entity_id
_entity_poly.type
_entity_poly.pdbx_seq_one_letter_code
_entity_poly.pdbx_strand_id
1 'polypeptide(L)'
;SASPDHLIAATRMADALAAMRHRPRPGLDEVLDAADAVMGGRPLVRRELVIGDAIGSVPDDAPQVPLARDLALRQRSARLKPASNDTTVELDLRTPNGLRRSHLLHQLTAIGVPWGTLTEGRGSSGTFRETWELAWRPEWSIRVIEYAGYGTTVEQAATNRLVTRADEATRLVDIASALDLALLAALPEAVDPIVHGLATRAANDPDVAQLMAALGPLAAAQRYGDVRTTDREALRSVFDGLVVRVLAGVVPACASLDDDAAALMVERLSEVQHALALVDHPARRRAFP
;
A
#
# COMPACT_ATOMS: atom_id res chain seq x y z
N SER A 1 -27.85 -6.10 31.06
CA SER A 1 -28.72 -6.98 30.25
C SER A 1 -30.10 -6.32 30.15
N ALA A 2 -30.68 -6.25 28.97
CA ALA A 2 -32.01 -5.72 28.78
C ALA A 2 -33.05 -6.71 29.35
N SER A 3 -33.99 -6.21 30.16
CA SER A 3 -35.09 -7.01 30.63
C SER A 3 -36.19 -7.09 29.56
N PRO A 4 -37.10 -8.10 29.63
CA PRO A 4 -38.27 -8.17 28.73
C PRO A 4 -39.11 -6.89 28.74
N ASP A 5 -39.22 -6.22 29.89
CA ASP A 5 -39.95 -4.97 30.02
C ASP A 5 -39.32 -3.82 29.24
N HIS A 6 -37.98 -3.74 29.18
CA HIS A 6 -37.29 -2.79 28.36
C HIS A 6 -37.54 -3.00 26.85
N LEU A 7 -37.62 -4.26 26.39
CA LEU A 7 -37.95 -4.56 25.00
C LEU A 7 -39.36 -4.15 24.64
N ILE A 8 -40.33 -4.42 25.53
CA ILE A 8 -41.72 -4.00 25.33
C ILE A 8 -41.82 -2.47 25.31
N ALA A 9 -41.15 -1.80 26.24
CA ALA A 9 -41.14 -0.33 26.29
C ALA A 9 -40.48 0.28 25.01
N ALA A 10 -39.38 -0.26 24.56
CA ALA A 10 -38.71 0.20 23.33
C ALA A 10 -39.58 -0.01 22.08
N THR A 11 -40.28 -1.18 21.99
CA THR A 11 -41.20 -1.44 20.88
C THR A 11 -42.36 -0.44 20.84
N ARG A 12 -43.01 -0.21 21.98
CA ARG A 12 -44.09 0.78 22.07
C ARG A 12 -43.61 2.20 21.76
N MET A 13 -42.40 2.56 22.18
CA MET A 13 -41.83 3.85 21.87
C MET A 13 -41.49 4.00 20.39
N ALA A 14 -40.98 2.95 19.74
CA ALA A 14 -40.75 2.95 18.30
C ALA A 14 -42.05 3.15 17.50
N ASP A 15 -43.14 2.45 17.90
CA ASP A 15 -44.44 2.62 17.29
C ASP A 15 -44.96 4.06 17.46
N ALA A 16 -44.82 4.63 18.66
CA ALA A 16 -45.22 6.03 18.91
C ALA A 16 -44.42 7.02 18.08
N LEU A 17 -43.12 6.83 17.94
CA LEU A 17 -42.22 7.66 17.10
C LEU A 17 -42.61 7.55 15.61
N ALA A 18 -42.96 6.35 15.15
CA ALA A 18 -43.44 6.15 13.78
C ALA A 18 -44.78 6.88 13.54
N ALA A 19 -45.73 6.79 14.49
CA ALA A 19 -47.00 7.49 14.41
C ALA A 19 -46.79 9.01 14.39
N MET A 20 -45.91 9.57 15.22
CA MET A 20 -45.57 10.99 15.22
C MET A 20 -44.92 11.47 13.89
N ARG A 21 -44.20 10.60 13.23
CA ARG A 21 -43.56 10.86 11.92
C ARG A 21 -44.47 10.48 10.74
N HIS A 22 -45.74 10.21 10.96
CA HIS A 22 -46.73 9.79 9.97
C HIS A 22 -46.30 8.55 9.15
N ARG A 23 -45.57 7.62 9.78
CA ARG A 23 -45.16 6.35 9.17
C ARG A 23 -46.10 5.22 9.61
N PRO A 24 -46.45 4.29 8.72
CA PRO A 24 -47.38 3.20 9.04
C PRO A 24 -46.72 2.13 9.94
N ARG A 25 -45.41 2.08 10.02
CA ARG A 25 -44.59 1.20 10.88
C ARG A 25 -43.28 1.85 11.25
N PRO A 26 -42.67 1.50 12.40
CA PRO A 26 -41.37 1.98 12.77
C PRO A 26 -40.29 1.49 11.78
N GLY A 27 -39.45 2.40 11.32
CA GLY A 27 -38.24 2.11 10.57
C GLY A 27 -37.05 1.92 11.49
N LEU A 28 -35.85 1.77 10.89
CA LEU A 28 -34.62 1.58 11.63
C LEU A 28 -34.33 2.73 12.59
N ASP A 29 -34.55 3.97 12.16
CA ASP A 29 -34.28 5.16 12.97
C ASP A 29 -35.16 5.19 14.23
N GLU A 30 -36.47 4.91 14.08
CA GLU A 30 -37.41 4.85 15.20
C GLU A 30 -37.07 3.75 16.22
N VAL A 31 -36.61 2.58 15.71
CA VAL A 31 -36.19 1.47 16.58
C VAL A 31 -34.89 1.83 17.31
N LEU A 32 -33.93 2.45 16.65
CA LEU A 32 -32.65 2.85 17.25
C LEU A 32 -32.85 3.98 18.28
N ASP A 33 -33.70 4.98 17.97
CA ASP A 33 -34.02 6.08 18.89
C ASP A 33 -34.74 5.54 20.15
N ALA A 34 -35.68 4.63 19.96
CA ALA A 34 -36.41 3.98 21.07
C ALA A 34 -35.47 3.09 21.93
N ALA A 35 -34.59 2.33 21.30
CA ALA A 35 -33.61 1.50 22.00
C ALA A 35 -32.64 2.34 22.83
N ASP A 36 -32.19 3.48 22.28
CA ASP A 36 -31.28 4.41 22.98
C ASP A 36 -31.98 5.05 24.17
N ALA A 37 -33.21 5.54 23.99
CA ALA A 37 -33.98 6.20 25.04
C ALA A 37 -34.35 5.26 26.21
N VAL A 38 -34.65 3.99 25.91
CA VAL A 38 -35.11 3.02 26.96
C VAL A 38 -33.94 2.26 27.57
N MET A 39 -32.91 1.95 26.81
CA MET A 39 -31.83 1.04 27.21
C MET A 39 -30.44 1.65 27.13
N GLY A 40 -30.27 2.86 26.55
CA GLY A 40 -28.97 3.44 26.26
C GLY A 40 -28.11 2.60 25.29
N GLY A 41 -28.75 1.77 24.51
CA GLY A 41 -28.12 0.68 23.75
C GLY A 41 -28.00 0.90 22.23
N ARG A 42 -28.19 2.13 21.71
CA ARG A 42 -28.15 2.41 20.28
C ARG A 42 -26.93 1.84 19.56
N PRO A 43 -25.69 2.01 20.06
CA PRO A 43 -24.51 1.45 19.41
C PRO A 43 -24.51 -0.09 19.42
N LEU A 44 -24.96 -0.69 20.54
CA LEU A 44 -25.02 -2.15 20.70
C LEU A 44 -26.10 -2.75 19.79
N VAL A 45 -27.32 -2.18 19.78
CA VAL A 45 -28.40 -2.64 18.91
C VAL A 45 -28.05 -2.53 17.46
N ARG A 46 -27.43 -1.42 17.04
CA ARG A 46 -26.95 -1.23 15.66
C ARG A 46 -25.89 -2.27 15.29
N ARG A 47 -24.92 -2.51 16.15
CA ARG A 47 -23.82 -3.42 15.88
C ARG A 47 -24.29 -4.88 15.87
N GLU A 48 -25.02 -5.32 16.88
CA GLU A 48 -25.33 -6.74 17.09
C GLU A 48 -26.59 -7.21 16.32
N LEU A 49 -27.61 -6.33 16.15
CA LEU A 49 -28.86 -6.72 15.53
C LEU A 49 -29.06 -6.19 14.11
N VAL A 50 -28.46 -5.03 13.78
CA VAL A 50 -28.64 -4.42 12.46
C VAL A 50 -27.49 -4.77 11.54
N ILE A 51 -26.26 -4.61 12.01
CA ILE A 51 -25.07 -4.94 11.23
C ILE A 51 -24.79 -6.44 11.34
N GLY A 52 -24.78 -6.98 12.57
CA GLY A 52 -24.46 -8.38 12.86
C GLY A 52 -23.05 -8.75 12.41
N ASP A 53 -22.67 -9.99 12.66
CA ASP A 53 -21.41 -10.57 12.15
C ASP A 53 -21.61 -11.27 10.79
N ALA A 54 -22.85 -11.33 10.30
CA ALA A 54 -23.15 -11.91 9.00
C ALA A 54 -22.74 -10.95 7.88
N ILE A 55 -21.62 -11.23 7.26
CA ILE A 55 -21.20 -10.57 6.02
C ILE A 55 -22.22 -10.99 4.95
N GLY A 56 -23.06 -10.04 4.52
CA GLY A 56 -23.99 -10.28 3.44
C GLY A 56 -23.23 -10.74 2.19
N SER A 57 -23.61 -11.87 1.60
CA SER A 57 -23.12 -12.25 0.29
C SER A 57 -23.74 -11.31 -0.74
N VAL A 58 -22.90 -10.55 -1.43
CA VAL A 58 -23.33 -9.79 -2.61
C VAL A 58 -23.64 -10.82 -3.71
N PRO A 59 -24.85 -10.83 -4.30
CA PRO A 59 -25.14 -11.71 -5.41
C PRO A 59 -24.12 -11.54 -6.54
N ASP A 60 -23.74 -12.64 -7.22
CA ASP A 60 -22.74 -12.62 -8.30
C ASP A 60 -23.15 -11.74 -9.49
N ASP A 61 -24.44 -11.44 -9.63
CA ASP A 61 -25.05 -10.58 -10.66
C ASP A 61 -25.24 -9.12 -10.22
N ALA A 62 -24.87 -8.77 -8.97
CA ALA A 62 -24.93 -7.38 -8.52
C ALA A 62 -23.97 -6.49 -9.33
N PRO A 63 -24.36 -5.24 -9.66
CA PRO A 63 -23.49 -4.32 -10.35
C PRO A 63 -22.19 -4.10 -9.55
N GLN A 64 -21.09 -4.61 -10.08
CA GLN A 64 -19.77 -4.41 -9.49
C GLN A 64 -19.06 -3.24 -10.19
N VAL A 65 -18.29 -2.46 -9.44
CA VAL A 65 -17.39 -1.47 -10.04
C VAL A 65 -16.39 -2.17 -10.99
N PRO A 66 -16.02 -1.54 -12.12
CA PRO A 66 -15.12 -2.16 -13.10
C PRO A 66 -13.84 -2.70 -12.49
N LEU A 67 -13.24 -1.98 -11.54
CA LEU A 67 -12.02 -2.39 -10.83
C LEU A 67 -12.21 -3.70 -10.08
N ALA A 68 -13.33 -3.91 -9.38
CA ALA A 68 -13.60 -5.15 -8.65
C ALA A 68 -13.77 -6.33 -9.62
N ARG A 69 -14.39 -6.10 -10.78
CA ARG A 69 -14.54 -7.11 -11.84
C ARG A 69 -13.18 -7.50 -12.42
N ASP A 70 -12.31 -6.52 -12.72
CA ASP A 70 -10.95 -6.80 -13.21
C ASP A 70 -10.14 -7.58 -12.17
N LEU A 71 -10.22 -7.20 -10.89
CA LEU A 71 -9.56 -7.92 -9.81
C LEU A 71 -10.00 -9.38 -9.76
N ALA A 72 -11.30 -9.66 -9.82
CA ALA A 72 -11.82 -11.02 -9.81
C ALA A 72 -11.31 -11.86 -11.00
N LEU A 73 -11.20 -11.27 -12.19
CA LEU A 73 -10.62 -11.92 -13.37
C LEU A 73 -9.12 -12.22 -13.17
N ARG A 74 -8.35 -11.26 -12.63
CA ARG A 74 -6.92 -11.43 -12.35
C ARG A 74 -6.67 -12.48 -11.27
N GLN A 75 -7.47 -12.52 -10.21
CA GLN A 75 -7.41 -13.55 -9.17
C GLN A 75 -7.64 -14.96 -9.75
N ARG A 76 -8.64 -15.11 -10.62
CA ARG A 76 -8.91 -16.39 -11.33
C ARG A 76 -7.74 -16.78 -12.22
N SER A 77 -7.22 -15.85 -13.02
CA SER A 77 -6.10 -16.12 -13.96
C SER A 77 -4.80 -16.46 -13.23
N ALA A 78 -4.56 -15.84 -12.08
CA ALA A 78 -3.42 -16.12 -11.21
C ALA A 78 -3.63 -17.36 -10.33
N ARG A 79 -4.84 -17.96 -10.33
CA ARG A 79 -5.22 -19.05 -9.42
C ARG A 79 -4.99 -18.71 -7.95
N LEU A 80 -5.24 -17.46 -7.58
CA LEU A 80 -5.23 -16.97 -6.22
C LEU A 80 -6.68 -16.82 -5.76
N LYS A 81 -7.10 -17.62 -4.80
CA LYS A 81 -8.46 -17.53 -4.23
C LYS A 81 -8.42 -16.67 -2.98
N PRO A 82 -9.31 -15.66 -2.87
CA PRO A 82 -9.50 -14.97 -1.60
C PRO A 82 -9.94 -15.97 -0.53
N ALA A 83 -9.18 -16.06 0.55
CA ALA A 83 -9.49 -16.90 1.71
C ALA A 83 -9.24 -16.06 2.97
N SER A 84 -10.12 -16.20 3.95
CA SER A 84 -10.00 -15.52 5.25
C SER A 84 -8.91 -16.10 6.14
N ASN A 85 -8.53 -17.36 5.88
CA ASN A 85 -7.45 -18.01 6.62
C ASN A 85 -6.10 -17.61 6.06
N ASP A 86 -5.14 -17.37 6.95
CA ASP A 86 -3.76 -17.09 6.59
C ASP A 86 -3.17 -18.26 5.79
N THR A 87 -2.59 -17.97 4.65
CA THR A 87 -1.99 -18.97 3.76
C THR A 87 -0.63 -18.47 3.29
N THR A 88 0.41 -19.26 3.51
CA THR A 88 1.75 -18.97 2.98
C THR A 88 1.88 -19.49 1.56
N VAL A 89 2.37 -18.65 0.65
CA VAL A 89 2.58 -18.99 -0.76
C VAL A 89 4.00 -18.63 -1.17
N GLU A 90 4.73 -19.61 -1.69
CA GLU A 90 6.03 -19.38 -2.33
C GLU A 90 5.84 -19.17 -3.84
N LEU A 91 6.41 -18.09 -4.36
CA LEU A 91 6.36 -17.71 -5.76
C LEU A 91 7.75 -17.85 -6.39
N ASP A 92 7.87 -18.70 -7.40
CA ASP A 92 9.06 -18.74 -8.26
C ASP A 92 8.86 -17.75 -9.44
N LEU A 93 9.59 -16.64 -9.39
CA LEU A 93 9.47 -15.54 -10.35
C LEU A 93 9.98 -15.89 -11.77
N ARG A 94 10.64 -17.03 -11.93
CA ARG A 94 11.04 -17.56 -13.27
C ARG A 94 9.84 -18.18 -13.99
N THR A 95 8.79 -18.51 -13.27
CA THR A 95 7.57 -19.08 -13.86
C THR A 95 6.59 -17.98 -14.23
N PRO A 96 5.91 -18.06 -15.39
CA PRO A 96 4.92 -17.06 -15.78
C PRO A 96 3.80 -16.86 -14.76
N ASN A 97 3.40 -17.92 -14.06
CA ASN A 97 2.35 -17.85 -13.05
C ASN A 97 2.85 -17.23 -11.72
N GLY A 98 4.06 -17.57 -11.29
CA GLY A 98 4.69 -16.97 -10.12
C GLY A 98 4.87 -15.46 -10.31
N LEU A 99 5.37 -15.05 -11.47
CA LEU A 99 5.54 -13.64 -11.84
C LEU A 99 4.20 -12.89 -11.88
N ARG A 100 3.15 -13.49 -12.49
CA ARG A 100 1.80 -12.89 -12.53
C ARG A 100 1.21 -12.70 -11.13
N ARG A 101 1.42 -13.66 -10.22
CA ARG A 101 0.98 -13.57 -8.83
C ARG A 101 1.71 -12.46 -8.08
N SER A 102 3.02 -12.39 -8.21
CA SER A 102 3.85 -11.34 -7.63
C SER A 102 3.38 -9.95 -8.09
N HIS A 103 3.21 -9.75 -9.40
CA HIS A 103 2.72 -8.48 -9.94
C HIS A 103 1.36 -8.09 -9.36
N LEU A 104 0.40 -9.02 -9.31
CA LEU A 104 -0.92 -8.75 -8.76
C LEU A 104 -0.84 -8.34 -7.28
N LEU A 105 -0.05 -9.03 -6.46
CA LEU A 105 0.09 -8.70 -5.05
C LEU A 105 0.74 -7.33 -4.83
N HIS A 106 1.78 -7.00 -5.59
CA HIS A 106 2.40 -5.68 -5.55
C HIS A 106 1.45 -4.57 -6.06
N GLN A 107 0.67 -4.82 -7.12
CA GLN A 107 -0.35 -3.89 -7.60
C GLN A 107 -1.43 -3.62 -6.55
N LEU A 108 -1.87 -4.65 -5.84
CA LEU A 108 -2.83 -4.51 -4.75
C LEU A 108 -2.24 -3.73 -3.56
N THR A 109 -0.97 -3.95 -3.24
CA THR A 109 -0.25 -3.14 -2.24
C THR A 109 -0.23 -1.67 -2.65
N ALA A 110 -0.01 -1.36 -3.93
CA ALA A 110 0.00 0.01 -4.45
C ALA A 110 -1.33 0.74 -4.27
N ILE A 111 -2.46 0.04 -4.42
CA ILE A 111 -3.81 0.60 -4.19
C ILE A 111 -4.29 0.43 -2.74
N GLY A 112 -3.40 0.13 -1.79
CA GLY A 112 -3.77 0.06 -0.37
C GLY A 112 -4.66 -1.15 -0.01
N VAL A 113 -4.61 -2.22 -0.79
CA VAL A 113 -5.26 -3.51 -0.54
C VAL A 113 -4.18 -4.55 -0.19
N PRO A 114 -3.68 -4.58 1.05
CA PRO A 114 -2.60 -5.48 1.45
C PRO A 114 -3.15 -6.90 1.67
N TRP A 115 -3.54 -7.57 0.59
CA TRP A 115 -3.97 -8.98 0.62
C TRP A 115 -2.85 -9.90 1.08
N GLY A 116 -1.61 -9.57 0.72
CA GLY A 116 -0.43 -10.32 1.11
C GLY A 116 0.63 -9.44 1.76
N THR A 117 1.34 -10.02 2.72
CA THR A 117 2.56 -9.47 3.31
C THR A 117 3.75 -10.27 2.81
N LEU A 118 4.73 -9.59 2.21
CA LEU A 118 5.98 -10.22 1.79
C LEU A 118 6.83 -10.51 3.02
N THR A 119 7.08 -11.79 3.32
CA THR A 119 7.89 -12.22 4.47
C THR A 119 9.33 -12.48 4.07
N GLU A 120 9.55 -13.07 2.89
CA GLU A 120 10.87 -13.27 2.31
C GLU A 120 10.84 -12.83 0.85
N GLY A 121 11.69 -11.90 0.49
CA GLY A 121 11.73 -11.32 -0.84
C GLY A 121 13.13 -11.24 -1.42
N ARG A 122 13.23 -10.51 -2.49
CA ARG A 122 14.42 -10.33 -3.34
C ARG A 122 15.69 -9.81 -2.63
N GLY A 123 15.65 -9.53 -1.33
CA GLY A 123 16.81 -9.07 -0.55
C GLY A 123 17.79 -10.17 -0.17
N SER A 124 17.41 -11.43 -0.18
CA SER A 124 18.34 -12.53 0.08
C SER A 124 19.02 -12.93 -1.24
N SER A 125 20.30 -12.70 -1.28
CA SER A 125 21.27 -12.93 -2.34
C SER A 125 20.83 -14.00 -3.38
N GLY A 126 20.34 -13.56 -4.55
CA GLY A 126 20.21 -14.41 -5.73
C GLY A 126 18.94 -15.27 -5.83
N THR A 127 17.96 -15.14 -4.96
CA THR A 127 16.73 -15.93 -5.04
C THR A 127 15.69 -15.27 -5.94
N PHE A 128 15.25 -15.99 -6.97
CA PHE A 128 14.09 -15.63 -7.78
C PHE A 128 12.78 -16.09 -7.12
N ARG A 129 12.73 -16.03 -5.78
CA ARG A 129 11.58 -16.47 -4.99
C ARG A 129 11.07 -15.34 -4.11
N GLU A 130 9.78 -15.35 -3.91
CA GLU A 130 9.08 -14.49 -2.95
C GLU A 130 8.19 -15.39 -2.10
N THR A 131 8.20 -15.17 -0.78
CA THR A 131 7.30 -15.83 0.16
C THR A 131 6.30 -14.80 0.67
N TRP A 132 5.02 -15.08 0.48
CA TRP A 132 3.92 -14.21 0.85
C TRP A 132 3.01 -14.87 1.85
N GLU A 133 2.61 -14.14 2.88
CA GLU A 133 1.50 -14.50 3.76
C GLU A 133 0.24 -13.80 3.26
N LEU A 134 -0.75 -14.57 2.81
CA LEU A 134 -1.99 -14.06 2.23
C LEU A 134 -3.13 -14.18 3.22
N ALA A 135 -3.85 -13.10 3.47
CA ALA A 135 -5.07 -13.07 4.25
C ALA A 135 -6.07 -12.12 3.59
N TRP A 136 -7.14 -12.66 2.98
CA TRP A 136 -8.19 -11.82 2.43
C TRP A 136 -9.14 -11.39 3.54
N ARG A 137 -9.35 -10.07 3.67
CA ARG A 137 -10.31 -9.50 4.61
C ARG A 137 -11.47 -8.83 3.86
N PRO A 138 -12.70 -8.90 4.36
CA PRO A 138 -13.85 -8.24 3.73
C PRO A 138 -13.67 -6.75 3.47
N GLU A 139 -12.92 -6.08 4.34
CA GLU A 139 -12.58 -4.65 4.22
C GLU A 139 -11.83 -4.33 2.92
N TRP A 140 -11.09 -5.31 2.38
CA TRP A 140 -10.38 -5.12 1.11
C TRP A 140 -11.33 -4.93 -0.07
N SER A 141 -12.53 -5.51 -0.03
CA SER A 141 -13.56 -5.29 -1.05
C SER A 141 -14.06 -3.83 -1.04
N ILE A 142 -14.18 -3.23 0.15
CA ILE A 142 -14.54 -1.81 0.29
C ILE A 142 -13.39 -0.94 -0.24
N ARG A 143 -12.15 -1.26 0.10
CA ARG A 143 -10.98 -0.56 -0.41
C ARG A 143 -10.93 -0.55 -1.94
N VAL A 144 -11.20 -1.67 -2.58
CA VAL A 144 -11.24 -1.75 -4.05
C VAL A 144 -12.29 -0.79 -4.63
N ILE A 145 -13.45 -0.62 -3.98
CA ILE A 145 -14.46 0.34 -4.41
C ILE A 145 -13.97 1.78 -4.22
N GLU A 146 -13.35 2.10 -3.09
CA GLU A 146 -12.79 3.43 -2.81
C GLU A 146 -11.73 3.83 -3.86
N TYR A 147 -10.90 2.89 -4.28
CA TYR A 147 -9.85 3.14 -5.28
C TYR A 147 -10.30 3.04 -6.73
N ALA A 148 -11.58 2.76 -7.00
CA ALA A 148 -12.13 2.74 -8.35
C ALA A 148 -12.05 4.11 -9.07
N GLY A 149 -11.91 5.21 -8.32
CA GLY A 149 -11.64 6.54 -8.87
C GLY A 149 -10.28 6.68 -9.55
N TYR A 150 -9.31 5.82 -9.22
CA TYR A 150 -7.97 5.84 -9.83
C TYR A 150 -7.91 5.06 -11.16
N GLY A 151 -8.87 4.16 -11.44
CA GLY A 151 -8.88 3.41 -12.69
C GLY A 151 -9.90 2.29 -12.71
N THR A 152 -10.13 1.77 -13.92
CA THR A 152 -11.08 0.68 -14.17
C THR A 152 -10.45 -0.70 -14.10
N THR A 153 -9.12 -0.79 -14.15
CA THR A 153 -8.33 -2.01 -13.99
C THR A 153 -7.38 -1.87 -12.81
N VAL A 154 -6.96 -2.99 -12.22
CA VAL A 154 -5.99 -3.01 -11.10
C VAL A 154 -4.68 -2.35 -11.50
N GLU A 155 -4.20 -2.61 -12.71
CA GLU A 155 -2.98 -2.01 -13.26
C GLU A 155 -3.09 -0.49 -13.38
N GLN A 156 -4.16 0.01 -14.02
CA GLN A 156 -4.41 1.44 -14.17
C GLN A 156 -4.56 2.14 -12.82
N ALA A 157 -5.34 1.54 -11.90
CA ALA A 157 -5.55 2.11 -10.58
C ALA A 157 -4.24 2.17 -9.77
N ALA A 158 -3.41 1.12 -9.85
CA ALA A 158 -2.10 1.06 -9.20
C ALA A 158 -1.13 2.11 -9.79
N THR A 159 -1.07 2.23 -11.12
CA THR A 159 -0.27 3.23 -11.83
C THR A 159 -0.63 4.65 -11.36
N ASN A 160 -1.90 5.03 -11.49
CA ASN A 160 -2.35 6.37 -11.14
C ASN A 160 -2.17 6.66 -9.64
N ARG A 161 -2.42 5.68 -8.78
CA ARG A 161 -2.22 5.84 -7.33
C ARG A 161 -0.75 6.04 -6.97
N LEU A 162 0.19 5.32 -7.59
CA LEU A 162 1.61 5.50 -7.33
C LEU A 162 2.12 6.84 -7.83
N VAL A 163 1.71 7.28 -9.02
CA VAL A 163 2.06 8.61 -9.53
C VAL A 163 1.53 9.70 -8.59
N THR A 164 0.24 9.64 -8.22
CA THR A 164 -0.33 10.60 -7.26
C THR A 164 0.42 10.59 -5.92
N ARG A 165 0.74 9.40 -5.39
CA ARG A 165 1.50 9.28 -4.14
C ARG A 165 2.89 9.88 -4.24
N ALA A 166 3.57 9.72 -5.38
CA ALA A 166 4.88 10.31 -5.61
C ALA A 166 4.81 11.84 -5.73
N ASP A 167 3.77 12.36 -6.37
CA ASP A 167 3.55 13.81 -6.50
C ASP A 167 3.23 14.48 -5.16
N GLU A 168 2.42 13.82 -4.32
CA GLU A 168 2.04 14.28 -2.98
C GLU A 168 3.16 14.10 -1.93
N ALA A 169 4.15 13.24 -2.20
CA ALA A 169 5.19 12.91 -1.25
C ALA A 169 6.08 14.13 -0.93
N THR A 170 6.35 14.33 0.34
CA THR A 170 7.24 15.39 0.83
C THR A 170 8.69 14.91 0.99
N ARG A 171 8.90 13.61 1.18
CA ARG A 171 10.21 12.99 1.40
C ARG A 171 10.68 12.25 0.15
N LEU A 172 11.97 12.40 -0.18
CA LEU A 172 12.56 11.70 -1.33
C LEU A 172 12.47 10.18 -1.23
N VAL A 173 12.59 9.62 -0.03
CA VAL A 173 12.49 8.17 0.20
C VAL A 173 11.10 7.63 -0.14
N ASP A 174 10.03 8.42 0.04
CA ASP A 174 8.67 8.00 -0.27
C ASP A 174 8.45 7.93 -1.79
N ILE A 175 9.04 8.88 -2.54
CA ILE A 175 9.02 8.88 -4.01
C ILE A 175 9.85 7.70 -4.54
N ALA A 176 11.05 7.47 -3.99
CA ALA A 176 11.90 6.36 -4.38
C ALA A 176 11.27 4.99 -4.05
N SER A 177 10.54 4.88 -2.93
CA SER A 177 9.77 3.68 -2.58
C SER A 177 8.59 3.45 -3.51
N ALA A 178 7.92 4.53 -3.98
CA ALA A 178 6.86 4.41 -4.98
C ALA A 178 7.42 3.89 -6.31
N LEU A 179 8.63 4.32 -6.70
CA LEU A 179 9.32 3.83 -7.89
C LEU A 179 9.66 2.34 -7.78
N ASP A 180 10.25 1.91 -6.65
CA ASP A 180 10.56 0.50 -6.42
C ASP A 180 9.29 -0.36 -6.52
N LEU A 181 8.20 0.06 -5.88
CA LEU A 181 6.92 -0.63 -5.96
C LEU A 181 6.35 -0.65 -7.38
N ALA A 182 6.50 0.43 -8.17
CA ALA A 182 6.08 0.46 -9.57
C ALA A 182 6.80 -0.59 -10.42
N LEU A 183 8.10 -0.78 -10.17
CA LEU A 183 8.91 -1.80 -10.84
C LEU A 183 8.53 -3.21 -10.40
N LEU A 184 8.34 -3.45 -9.09
CA LEU A 184 7.89 -4.72 -8.54
C LEU A 184 6.50 -5.11 -9.07
N ALA A 185 5.61 -4.14 -9.23
CA ALA A 185 4.25 -4.32 -9.73
C ALA A 185 4.15 -4.41 -11.26
N ALA A 186 5.27 -4.24 -11.99
CA ALA A 186 5.33 -4.15 -13.46
C ALA A 186 4.38 -3.07 -14.03
N LEU A 187 4.54 -1.84 -13.56
CA LEU A 187 3.76 -0.67 -13.96
C LEU A 187 4.65 0.32 -14.75
N PRO A 188 5.01 0.03 -16.01
CA PRO A 188 5.96 0.85 -16.76
C PRO A 188 5.48 2.32 -16.95
N GLU A 189 4.18 2.54 -17.07
CA GLU A 189 3.60 3.88 -17.24
C GLU A 189 3.73 4.76 -16.00
N ALA A 190 3.98 4.18 -14.81
CA ALA A 190 4.23 4.92 -13.59
C ALA A 190 5.69 5.36 -13.46
N VAL A 191 6.62 4.68 -14.12
CA VAL A 191 8.07 4.84 -13.89
C VAL A 191 8.55 6.22 -14.28
N ASP A 192 8.31 6.65 -15.53
CA ASP A 192 8.81 7.93 -16.04
C ASP A 192 8.31 9.15 -15.25
N PRO A 193 7.00 9.27 -14.93
CA PRO A 193 6.51 10.35 -14.08
C PRO A 193 7.18 10.38 -12.71
N ILE A 194 7.32 9.21 -12.06
CA ILE A 194 7.93 9.12 -10.73
C ILE A 194 9.42 9.47 -10.77
N VAL A 195 10.18 8.98 -11.76
CA VAL A 195 11.61 9.31 -11.96
C VAL A 195 11.79 10.80 -12.18
N HIS A 196 10.94 11.41 -13.01
CA HIS A 196 10.99 12.87 -13.25
C HIS A 196 10.69 13.67 -11.97
N GLY A 197 9.65 13.29 -11.22
CA GLY A 197 9.31 13.90 -9.94
C GLY A 197 10.44 13.78 -8.92
N LEU A 198 11.06 12.59 -8.83
CA LEU A 198 12.20 12.34 -7.95
C LEU A 198 13.43 13.20 -8.34
N ALA A 199 13.78 13.25 -9.62
CA ALA A 199 14.89 14.05 -10.12
C ALA A 199 14.70 15.55 -9.83
N THR A 200 13.50 16.06 -10.10
CA THR A 200 13.14 17.46 -9.86
C THR A 200 13.21 17.82 -8.38
N ARG A 201 12.65 16.99 -7.52
CA ARG A 201 12.67 17.22 -6.08
C ARG A 201 14.07 17.08 -5.50
N ALA A 202 14.80 16.04 -5.89
CA ALA A 202 16.18 15.83 -5.47
C ALA A 202 17.08 17.00 -5.85
N ALA A 203 16.91 17.58 -7.04
CA ALA A 203 17.72 18.73 -7.48
C ALA A 203 17.58 19.94 -6.55
N ASN A 204 16.43 20.12 -5.92
CA ASN A 204 16.11 21.26 -5.07
C ASN A 204 16.22 20.97 -3.56
N ASP A 205 16.44 19.71 -3.15
CA ASP A 205 16.52 19.34 -1.75
C ASP A 205 17.93 19.58 -1.19
N PRO A 206 18.12 20.45 -0.20
CA PRO A 206 19.41 20.68 0.44
C PRO A 206 19.78 19.65 1.50
N ASP A 207 18.82 18.82 1.96
CA ASP A 207 19.00 17.88 3.05
C ASP A 207 19.71 16.62 2.59
N VAL A 208 21.00 16.50 2.94
CA VAL A 208 21.82 15.32 2.63
C VAL A 208 21.23 14.03 3.17
N ALA A 209 20.54 14.07 4.33
CA ALA A 209 19.92 12.90 4.90
C ALA A 209 18.75 12.37 4.04
N GLN A 210 17.97 13.26 3.44
CA GLN A 210 16.93 12.90 2.48
C GLN A 210 17.53 12.28 1.21
N LEU A 211 18.63 12.85 0.69
CA LEU A 211 19.33 12.31 -0.47
C LEU A 211 19.89 10.90 -0.19
N MET A 212 20.48 10.69 1.01
CA MET A 212 21.00 9.39 1.43
C MET A 212 19.87 8.34 1.52
N ALA A 213 18.74 8.68 2.14
CA ALA A 213 17.60 7.78 2.30
C ALA A 213 16.98 7.33 0.96
N ALA A 214 17.08 8.14 -0.09
CA ALA A 214 16.57 7.79 -1.42
C ALA A 214 17.45 6.79 -2.19
N LEU A 215 18.74 6.64 -1.82
CA LEU A 215 19.68 5.79 -2.56
C LEU A 215 19.35 4.31 -2.46
N GLY A 216 18.88 3.82 -1.29
CA GLY A 216 18.55 2.41 -1.08
C GLY A 216 17.46 1.91 -2.04
N PRO A 217 16.26 2.51 -2.03
CA PRO A 217 15.18 2.16 -2.96
C PRO A 217 15.58 2.31 -4.44
N LEU A 218 16.36 3.35 -4.80
CA LEU A 218 16.84 3.51 -6.18
C LEU A 218 17.84 2.45 -6.60
N ALA A 219 18.73 2.01 -5.71
CA ALA A 219 19.65 0.91 -5.97
C ALA A 219 18.89 -0.41 -6.17
N ALA A 220 17.86 -0.64 -5.35
CA ALA A 220 16.96 -1.79 -5.52
C ALA A 220 16.25 -1.73 -6.87
N ALA A 221 15.69 -0.58 -7.23
CA ALA A 221 15.05 -0.33 -8.51
C ALA A 221 15.98 -0.62 -9.70
N GLN A 222 17.23 -0.16 -9.66
CA GLN A 222 18.22 -0.43 -10.70
C GLN A 222 18.57 -1.92 -10.81
N ARG A 223 18.73 -2.61 -9.68
CA ARG A 223 19.11 -4.02 -9.67
C ARG A 223 18.01 -4.93 -10.17
N TYR A 224 16.77 -4.65 -9.79
CA TYR A 224 15.60 -5.50 -10.09
C TYR A 224 14.83 -5.04 -11.33
N GLY A 225 15.01 -3.82 -11.80
CA GLY A 225 14.47 -3.30 -13.06
C GLY A 225 15.01 -4.01 -14.31
N ASP A 226 16.06 -4.84 -14.15
CA ASP A 226 16.78 -5.54 -15.24
C ASP A 226 15.91 -6.48 -16.07
N VAL A 227 14.81 -6.97 -15.55
CA VAL A 227 13.91 -7.93 -16.21
C VAL A 227 12.79 -7.22 -17.01
N ARG A 228 12.63 -5.89 -16.90
CA ARG A 228 11.40 -5.18 -17.28
C ARG A 228 11.66 -3.86 -17.98
N THR A 229 12.26 -3.83 -19.18
CA THR A 229 12.28 -2.72 -20.18
C THR A 229 12.12 -1.28 -19.63
N THR A 230 12.67 -0.97 -18.46
CA THR A 230 12.65 0.36 -17.87
C THR A 230 13.84 1.16 -18.40
N ASP A 231 13.69 2.46 -18.57
CA ASP A 231 14.80 3.35 -18.94
C ASP A 231 15.88 3.36 -17.84
N ARG A 232 16.82 2.41 -17.94
CA ARG A 232 17.94 2.23 -17.02
C ARG A 232 18.85 3.45 -16.99
N GLU A 233 18.96 4.15 -18.10
CA GLU A 233 19.85 5.30 -18.23
C GLU A 233 19.33 6.47 -17.39
N ALA A 234 18.01 6.72 -17.43
CA ALA A 234 17.37 7.72 -16.59
C ALA A 234 17.52 7.40 -15.10
N LEU A 235 17.24 6.16 -14.69
CA LEU A 235 17.41 5.72 -13.29
C LEU A 235 18.85 5.84 -12.82
N ARG A 236 19.81 5.43 -13.66
CA ARG A 236 21.23 5.53 -13.35
C ARG A 236 21.66 6.98 -13.23
N SER A 237 21.23 7.86 -14.13
CA SER A 237 21.55 9.28 -14.10
C SER A 237 21.08 9.94 -12.81
N VAL A 238 19.84 9.63 -12.35
CA VAL A 238 19.31 10.14 -11.07
C VAL A 238 20.13 9.61 -9.90
N PHE A 239 20.43 8.32 -9.88
CA PHE A 239 21.23 7.70 -8.82
C PHE A 239 22.63 8.31 -8.73
N ASP A 240 23.34 8.41 -9.87
CA ASP A 240 24.69 8.98 -9.94
C ASP A 240 24.68 10.46 -9.49
N GLY A 241 23.66 11.22 -9.87
CA GLY A 241 23.48 12.61 -9.43
C GLY A 241 23.28 12.73 -7.92
N LEU A 242 22.48 11.84 -7.31
CA LEU A 242 22.30 11.78 -5.86
C LEU A 242 23.61 11.41 -5.15
N VAL A 243 24.34 10.41 -5.64
CA VAL A 243 25.62 10.00 -5.07
C VAL A 243 26.62 11.16 -5.04
N VAL A 244 26.76 11.91 -6.14
CA VAL A 244 27.65 13.08 -6.19
C VAL A 244 27.27 14.11 -5.13
N ARG A 245 25.98 14.41 -4.96
CA ARG A 245 25.49 15.37 -3.97
C ARG A 245 25.67 14.90 -2.53
N VAL A 246 25.41 13.62 -2.26
CA VAL A 246 25.66 13.02 -0.96
C VAL A 246 27.14 13.12 -0.60
N LEU A 247 28.04 12.75 -1.52
CA LEU A 247 29.49 12.82 -1.28
C LEU A 247 29.98 14.26 -1.04
N ALA A 248 29.40 15.24 -1.73
CA ALA A 248 29.75 16.64 -1.54
C ALA A 248 29.19 17.19 -0.20
N GLY A 249 28.02 16.73 0.22
CA GLY A 249 27.33 17.23 1.39
C GLY A 249 27.61 16.49 2.70
N VAL A 250 28.15 15.26 2.67
CA VAL A 250 28.32 14.43 3.87
C VAL A 250 29.32 15.04 4.87
N VAL A 251 30.41 15.61 4.41
CA VAL A 251 31.44 16.20 5.30
C VAL A 251 30.87 17.36 6.12
N PRO A 252 30.24 18.39 5.53
CA PRO A 252 29.60 19.44 6.31
C PRO A 252 28.43 18.92 7.17
N ALA A 253 27.70 17.91 6.71
CA ALA A 253 26.60 17.32 7.48
C ALA A 253 27.05 16.53 8.72
N CYS A 254 28.31 16.09 8.76
CA CYS A 254 28.92 15.46 9.93
C CYS A 254 29.54 16.47 10.91
N ALA A 255 29.59 17.75 10.56
CA ALA A 255 30.15 18.75 11.44
C ALA A 255 29.19 19.07 12.61
N SER A 256 29.71 19.05 13.82
CA SER A 256 28.97 19.45 15.04
C SER A 256 27.76 18.57 15.38
N LEU A 257 27.80 17.27 15.08
CA LEU A 257 26.80 16.31 15.51
C LEU A 257 26.99 15.99 17.02
N ASP A 258 25.90 15.85 17.75
CA ASP A 258 25.91 15.20 19.04
C ASP A 258 25.99 13.66 18.88
N ASP A 259 26.13 12.93 19.99
CA ASP A 259 26.35 11.49 19.98
C ASP A 259 25.17 10.74 19.31
N ASP A 260 23.93 11.15 19.54
CA ASP A 260 22.73 10.50 18.95
C ASP A 260 22.65 10.76 17.44
N ALA A 261 22.89 12.01 17.03
CA ALA A 261 22.93 12.37 15.62
C ALA A 261 24.12 11.71 14.88
N ALA A 262 25.26 11.55 15.56
CA ALA A 262 26.41 10.84 15.01
C ALA A 262 26.13 9.35 14.80
N ALA A 263 25.46 8.69 15.77
CA ALA A 263 25.05 7.29 15.63
C ALA A 263 24.09 7.10 14.45
N LEU A 264 23.09 7.97 14.30
CA LEU A 264 22.17 7.95 13.18
C LEU A 264 22.87 8.20 11.83
N MET A 265 23.88 9.08 11.80
CA MET A 265 24.67 9.35 10.60
C MET A 265 25.48 8.11 10.17
N VAL A 266 26.05 7.36 11.13
CA VAL A 266 26.77 6.11 10.86
C VAL A 266 25.83 5.08 10.25
N GLU A 267 24.60 4.93 10.77
CA GLU A 267 23.60 4.04 10.20
C GLU A 267 23.29 4.43 8.73
N ARG A 268 23.01 5.70 8.48
CA ARG A 268 22.75 6.22 7.11
C ARG A 268 23.93 5.98 6.16
N LEU A 269 25.16 6.19 6.62
CA LEU A 269 26.35 5.91 5.81
C LEU A 269 26.48 4.43 5.47
N SER A 270 26.13 3.55 6.39
CA SER A 270 26.09 2.10 6.16
C SER A 270 25.03 1.73 5.11
N GLU A 271 23.85 2.37 5.15
CA GLU A 271 22.81 2.19 4.13
C GLU A 271 23.26 2.67 2.75
N VAL A 272 23.92 3.83 2.66
CA VAL A 272 24.51 4.34 1.42
C VAL A 272 25.57 3.38 0.88
N GLN A 273 26.46 2.88 1.75
CA GLN A 273 27.47 1.89 1.36
C GLN A 273 26.84 0.62 0.81
N HIS A 274 25.76 0.16 1.43
CA HIS A 274 25.00 -1.00 0.95
C HIS A 274 24.35 -0.72 -0.42
N ALA A 275 23.72 0.44 -0.60
CA ALA A 275 23.13 0.85 -1.88
C ALA A 275 24.17 0.91 -3.01
N LEU A 276 25.34 1.50 -2.75
CA LEU A 276 26.45 1.54 -3.72
C LEU A 276 26.98 0.14 -4.06
N ALA A 277 27.02 -0.75 -3.07
CA ALA A 277 27.42 -2.14 -3.28
C ALA A 277 26.42 -2.91 -4.15
N LEU A 278 25.14 -2.65 -3.97
CA LEU A 278 24.05 -3.33 -4.67
C LEU A 278 24.12 -3.11 -6.19
N VAL A 279 24.56 -1.92 -6.64
CA VAL A 279 24.69 -1.55 -8.06
C VAL A 279 26.14 -1.54 -8.55
N ASP A 280 27.09 -2.02 -7.74
CA ASP A 280 28.55 -2.01 -8.00
C ASP A 280 29.07 -0.63 -8.46
N HIS A 281 28.61 0.42 -7.77
CA HIS A 281 28.94 1.80 -8.14
C HIS A 281 30.40 2.13 -7.80
N PRO A 282 31.14 2.81 -8.70
CA PRO A 282 32.59 3.08 -8.52
C PRO A 282 32.92 3.98 -7.31
N ALA A 283 31.98 4.79 -6.82
CA ALA A 283 32.13 5.60 -5.62
C ALA A 283 32.33 4.76 -4.35
N ARG A 284 31.84 3.51 -4.31
CA ARG A 284 32.06 2.61 -3.18
C ARG A 284 33.53 2.46 -2.83
N ARG A 285 34.39 2.27 -3.83
CA ARG A 285 35.83 2.06 -3.64
C ARG A 285 36.59 3.33 -3.27
N ARG A 286 36.00 4.51 -3.58
CA ARG A 286 36.65 5.81 -3.36
C ARG A 286 36.29 6.47 -2.05
N ALA A 287 35.04 6.33 -1.65
CA ALA A 287 34.49 6.99 -0.46
C ALA A 287 34.48 6.11 0.80
N PHE A 288 34.51 4.78 0.62
CA PHE A 288 34.47 3.80 1.69
C PHE A 288 35.55 2.72 1.41
N PRO A 289 36.83 3.03 1.70
CA PRO A 289 37.94 2.11 1.49
C PRO A 289 37.92 0.87 2.38
#